data_ff78c2bca1e99db2444267778919c748
#
_entry.id   ff78c2bca1e99db2444267778919c748
#
_cell.length_a   1.000
_cell.length_b   1.000
_cell.length_c   1.000
_cell.angle_alpha   90.00
_cell.angle_beta   90.00
_cell.angle_gamma   90.00
#
_symmetry.space_group_name_H-M   'P 1'
#
loop_
_entity.id
_entity.type
_entity.pdbx_description
1 polymer ?
#
loop_
_entity_poly.entity_id
_entity_poly.type
_entity_poly.pdbx_seq_one_letter_code
_entity_poly.pdbx_strand_id
1 'polypeptide(L)'
;MXXNEIRVVLVGDLLHSEMQHYDRWLLAYDEFLRGDFAGKAMKSEMREGLSAQMAVMECKXRWQENFHCLKGNHENIKXENGGGNFSFRKFAQEGEMVXRFMQAYYGDEVLDAIYDFEKSLPLAFCTDNLFVSHAEPLXPLDEEAVIXAPIFDEAILALTWTANDEASSGSVKKMLKAFCXPKDKNIXPVYIGGHRPVKGKFNLRQNGCYVQLHNPLEQXIAIVRADQTFDCKTQIVSVEQKNFASXXKXXGLXXFASVRGFKKL
;
A
#
# COMPACT_ATOMS: atom_id res chain seq x y z
N MET A 1 7.13 21.14 23.58
CA MET A 1 6.73 19.71 23.47
C MET A 1 6.34 19.40 22.01
N UNK A 2 6.87 18.58 21.23
CA UNK A 2 6.54 18.34 20.04
C UNK A 2 5.36 17.70 20.05
N UNK A 3 4.77 18.10 19.54
CA UNK A 3 3.65 17.54 19.43
C UNK A 3 3.93 16.29 18.92
N ASN A 4 3.38 15.38 19.34
CA ASN A 4 3.45 14.03 18.80
C ASN A 4 2.89 14.05 17.37
N GLU A 5 3.77 14.19 16.44
CA GLU A 5 3.42 14.19 15.02
C GLU A 5 3.07 12.75 14.61
N ILE A 6 1.86 12.56 14.10
CA ILE A 6 1.39 11.26 13.60
C ILE A 6 1.52 11.29 12.08
N ARG A 7 2.15 10.26 11.53
CA ARG A 7 2.21 10.04 10.09
C ARG A 7 1.51 8.72 9.74
N VAL A 8 0.68 8.77 8.71
CA VAL A 8 -0.01 7.59 8.17
C VAL A 8 0.70 7.18 6.89
N VAL A 9 1.06 5.91 6.78
CA VAL A 9 1.71 5.37 5.58
C VAL A 9 0.88 4.19 5.07
N LEU A 10 0.33 4.32 3.86
CA LEU A 10 -0.33 3.22 3.15
C LEU A 10 0.70 2.55 2.24
N VAL A 11 0.68 1.23 2.19
CA VAL A 11 1.71 0.47 1.46
C VAL A 11 1.37 0.21 -0.01
N GLY A 12 0.33 0.85 -0.56
CA GLY A 12 -0.05 0.70 -1.97
C GLY A 12 -1.18 -0.29 -2.20
N ASP A 13 -1.44 -0.59 -3.48
CA ASP A 13 -2.48 -1.51 -3.95
C ASP A 13 -3.89 -1.02 -3.62
N LEU A 14 -4.22 0.18 -4.13
CA LEU A 14 -5.51 0.83 -3.88
C LEU A 14 -6.63 0.30 -4.77
N LEU A 15 -6.31 -0.07 -6.01
CA LEU A 15 -7.28 -0.61 -6.96
C LEU A 15 -7.31 -2.13 -6.89
N HIS A 16 -8.39 -2.73 -7.36
CA HIS A 16 -8.65 -4.17 -7.43
C HIS A 16 -9.04 -4.80 -6.10
N SER A 17 -10.30 -5.22 -6.02
CA SER A 17 -10.88 -5.89 -4.84
C SER A 17 -10.33 -7.30 -4.60
N GLU A 18 -9.54 -7.83 -5.53
CA GLU A 18 -8.93 -9.17 -5.48
C GLU A 18 -9.94 -10.30 -5.25
N MET A 19 -11.12 -10.16 -5.85
CA MET A 19 -12.21 -11.14 -5.75
C MET A 19 -12.76 -11.32 -4.32
N GLN A 20 -12.62 -10.31 -3.44
CA GLN A 20 -13.22 -10.34 -2.10
C GLN A 20 -14.74 -10.52 -2.17
N HIS A 21 -15.37 -10.03 -3.25
CA HIS A 21 -16.78 -10.22 -3.53
C HIS A 21 -16.94 -11.01 -4.84
N TYR A 22 -16.67 -12.31 -4.77
CA TYR A 22 -16.54 -13.20 -5.92
C TYR A 22 -17.71 -13.14 -6.89
N ASP A 23 -18.95 -13.21 -6.39
CA ASP A 23 -20.13 -13.18 -7.26
C ASP A 23 -20.24 -11.86 -8.03
N ARG A 24 -19.96 -10.75 -7.35
CA ARG A 24 -19.96 -9.41 -7.98
C ARG A 24 -18.87 -9.34 -9.05
N TRP A 25 -17.67 -9.85 -8.73
CA TRP A 25 -16.53 -9.86 -9.66
C TRP A 25 -16.84 -10.67 -10.92
N LEU A 26 -17.46 -11.86 -10.77
CA LEU A 26 -17.83 -12.70 -11.92
C LEU A 26 -18.80 -11.98 -12.87
N LEU A 27 -19.78 -11.28 -12.32
CA LEU A 27 -20.74 -10.51 -13.14
C LEU A 27 -20.03 -9.37 -13.89
N ALA A 28 -19.09 -8.70 -13.23
CA ALA A 28 -18.31 -7.63 -13.86
C ALA A 28 -17.38 -8.19 -14.96
N TYR A 29 -16.78 -9.33 -14.72
CA TYR A 29 -15.92 -9.99 -15.70
C TYR A 29 -16.72 -10.44 -16.93
N ASP A 30 -17.94 -10.94 -16.74
CA ASP A 30 -18.84 -11.31 -17.85
C ASP A 30 -19.23 -10.08 -18.69
N GLU A 31 -19.52 -8.93 -18.05
CA GLU A 31 -19.77 -7.66 -18.78
C GLU A 31 -18.51 -7.25 -19.57
N PHE A 32 -17.34 -7.33 -18.96
CA PHE A 32 -16.06 -7.02 -19.60
C PHE A 32 -15.82 -7.89 -20.85
N LEU A 33 -16.03 -9.21 -20.74
CA LEU A 33 -15.86 -10.15 -21.87
C LEU A 33 -16.82 -9.85 -23.04
N ARG A 34 -18.00 -9.30 -22.75
CA ARG A 34 -18.99 -8.91 -23.78
C ARG A 34 -18.76 -7.49 -24.32
N GLY A 35 -17.75 -6.79 -23.83
CA GLY A 35 -17.45 -5.41 -24.23
C GLY A 35 -18.33 -4.35 -23.56
N ASP A 36 -19.12 -4.70 -22.54
CA ASP A 36 -19.91 -3.75 -21.77
C ASP A 36 -19.05 -3.19 -20.62
N PHE A 37 -18.11 -2.31 -20.99
CA PHE A 37 -17.11 -1.80 -20.05
C PHE A 37 -17.68 -0.84 -19.01
N ALA A 38 -18.90 -0.32 -19.19
CA ALA A 38 -19.57 0.57 -18.25
C ALA A 38 -20.92 0.03 -17.77
N GLY A 39 -21.05 -1.30 -17.78
CA GLY A 39 -22.24 -2.00 -17.29
C GLY A 39 -22.47 -1.85 -15.80
N LYS A 40 -23.60 -2.32 -15.33
CA LYS A 40 -24.02 -2.21 -13.92
C LYS A 40 -23.07 -2.98 -12.98
N ALA A 41 -22.67 -4.18 -13.40
CA ALA A 41 -21.78 -5.01 -12.58
C ALA A 41 -20.36 -4.43 -12.57
N MET A 42 -19.86 -3.96 -13.73
CA MET A 42 -18.56 -3.25 -13.81
C MET A 42 -18.55 -2.03 -12.87
N LYS A 43 -19.60 -1.20 -12.89
CA LYS A 43 -19.73 -0.04 -11.97
C LYS A 43 -19.68 -0.47 -10.51
N SER A 44 -20.39 -1.55 -10.18
CA SER A 44 -20.47 -2.06 -8.81
C SER A 44 -19.09 -2.56 -8.34
N GLU A 45 -18.37 -3.28 -9.21
CA GLU A 45 -17.04 -3.82 -8.90
C GLU A 45 -16.00 -2.70 -8.75
N MET A 46 -15.96 -1.77 -9.71
CA MET A 46 -14.96 -0.69 -9.72
C MET A 46 -15.17 0.34 -8.61
N ARG A 47 -16.40 0.49 -8.11
CA ARG A 47 -16.74 1.47 -7.07
C ARG A 47 -15.82 1.37 -5.85
N GLU A 48 -15.56 0.15 -5.40
CA GLU A 48 -14.78 -0.08 -4.17
C GLU A 48 -13.36 0.46 -4.29
N GLY A 49 -12.62 0.01 -5.31
CA GLY A 49 -11.24 0.44 -5.54
C GLY A 49 -11.14 1.94 -5.82
N LEU A 50 -12.02 2.46 -6.69
CA LEU A 50 -12.01 3.89 -7.02
C LEU A 50 -12.40 4.77 -5.84
N SER A 51 -13.30 4.30 -4.96
CA SER A 51 -13.64 5.05 -3.74
C SER A 51 -12.44 5.11 -2.79
N ALA A 52 -11.69 4.01 -2.67
CA ALA A 52 -10.45 3.98 -1.87
C ALA A 52 -9.41 4.92 -2.47
N GLN A 53 -9.20 4.86 -3.79
CA GLN A 53 -8.27 5.75 -4.52
C GLN A 53 -8.61 7.23 -4.27
N MET A 54 -9.89 7.60 -4.45
CA MET A 54 -10.34 8.99 -4.26
C MET A 54 -10.18 9.43 -2.80
N ALA A 55 -10.47 8.55 -1.83
CA ALA A 55 -10.28 8.86 -0.42
C ALA A 55 -8.80 9.12 -0.09
N VAL A 56 -7.89 8.33 -0.68
CA VAL A 56 -6.44 8.51 -0.50
C VAL A 56 -5.98 9.84 -1.10
N MET A 57 -6.44 10.18 -2.31
CA MET A 57 -6.12 11.46 -2.95
C MET A 57 -6.60 12.63 -2.09
N GLU A 58 -7.83 12.57 -1.57
CA GLU A 58 -8.39 13.58 -0.65
C GLU A 58 -7.57 13.68 0.64
N CYS A 59 -7.20 12.55 1.23
CA CYS A 59 -6.36 12.52 2.43
C CYS A 59 -5.00 13.15 2.16
N LYS A 60 -4.39 12.86 1.04
CA LYS A 60 -3.10 13.44 0.65
C LYS A 60 -3.18 14.96 0.46
N UNK A 61 -4.22 15.31 -0.04
CA UNK A 61 -4.43 16.60 -0.22
C UNK A 61 -4.56 17.34 0.96
N ARG A 62 -5.23 16.74 1.94
CA ARG A 62 -5.62 17.39 3.19
C ARG A 62 -4.51 17.38 4.26
N TRP A 63 -3.78 16.30 4.36
CA TRP A 63 -2.78 16.09 5.39
C TRP A 63 -1.33 16.04 4.87
N GLN A 64 -1.13 16.24 3.62
CA GLN A 64 0.18 16.48 2.97
C GLN A 64 1.35 15.69 3.60
N GLU A 65 2.11 16.35 4.48
CA GLU A 65 3.32 15.80 5.11
C GLU A 65 3.04 14.68 6.12
N ASN A 66 1.80 14.54 6.55
CA ASN A 66 1.42 13.55 7.55
C ASN A 66 0.68 12.34 6.97
N PHE A 67 0.42 12.34 5.65
CA PHE A 67 -0.27 11.23 4.99
C PHE A 67 0.50 10.83 3.73
N HIS A 68 0.93 9.59 3.68
CA HIS A 68 1.72 9.04 2.59
C HIS A 68 1.03 7.80 2.04
N CYS A 69 1.04 7.67 0.72
CA CYS A 69 0.67 6.45 0.03
C CYS A 69 1.86 6.05 -0.83
N LEU A 70 2.31 4.82 -0.70
CA LEU A 70 3.41 4.29 -1.50
C LEU A 70 2.85 3.66 -2.78
N LYS A 71 3.67 3.61 -3.80
CA LYS A 71 3.36 2.88 -5.02
C LYS A 71 3.42 1.37 -4.73
N GLY A 72 2.34 0.67 -5.02
CA GLY A 72 2.30 -0.79 -5.09
C GLY A 72 2.37 -1.26 -6.54
N ASN A 73 2.22 -2.55 -6.75
CA ASN A 73 2.24 -3.11 -8.10
C ASN A 73 0.90 -2.92 -8.85
N HIS A 74 -0.18 -2.58 -8.14
CA HIS A 74 -1.47 -2.27 -8.78
C HIS A 74 -1.56 -0.84 -9.31
N GLU A 75 -0.70 0.08 -8.86
CA GLU A 75 -0.72 1.48 -9.27
C GLU A 75 -0.13 1.65 -10.67
N ASN A 76 -0.88 1.18 -11.68
CA ASN A 76 -0.54 1.19 -13.10
C ASN A 76 -1.84 1.17 -13.92
N ILE A 77 -2.67 2.20 -13.74
CA ILE A 77 -4.03 2.25 -14.28
C ILE A 77 -4.09 2.22 -15.81
N LYS A 78 -3.03 2.66 -16.50
CA LYS A 78 -2.96 2.67 -17.97
C LYS A 78 -2.38 1.39 -18.59
N UNK A 79 -2.03 0.50 -17.63
CA UNK A 79 -1.59 -0.60 -18.01
C UNK A 79 -0.36 -0.58 -18.77
N GLU A 80 0.54 0.25 -18.47
CA GLU A 80 1.87 0.30 -19.06
C GLU A 80 2.62 -1.02 -18.87
N ASN A 81 3.48 -1.33 -19.80
CA ASN A 81 4.41 -2.46 -19.67
C ASN A 81 5.82 -1.91 -19.86
N GLY A 82 6.61 -1.90 -18.82
CA GLY A 82 7.97 -1.38 -18.82
C GLY A 82 8.21 -0.43 -17.66
N GLY A 83 9.46 0.01 -17.49
CA GLY A 83 9.83 0.90 -16.40
C GLY A 83 9.55 0.31 -15.03
N GLY A 84 9.69 -1.02 -14.87
CA GLY A 84 9.35 -1.71 -13.62
C GLY A 84 7.85 -1.90 -13.40
N ASN A 85 7.01 -1.41 -14.31
CA ASN A 85 5.56 -1.53 -14.23
C ASN A 85 5.07 -2.67 -15.14
N PHE A 86 4.05 -3.40 -14.66
CA PHE A 86 3.36 -4.42 -15.46
C PHE A 86 1.86 -4.28 -15.20
N SER A 87 1.05 -4.66 -16.19
CA SER A 87 -0.41 -4.69 -16.02
C SER A 87 -0.77 -5.72 -14.95
N PHE A 88 -1.61 -5.33 -14.01
CA PHE A 88 -2.03 -6.23 -12.95
C PHE A 88 -2.90 -7.35 -13.53
N ARG A 89 -2.50 -8.58 -13.27
CA ARG A 89 -3.22 -9.81 -13.65
C ARG A 89 -3.04 -10.83 -12.53
N LYS A 90 -4.10 -11.19 -11.88
CA LYS A 90 -4.06 -12.20 -10.82
C LYS A 90 -4.94 -13.39 -11.16
N PHE A 91 -6.18 -13.14 -11.54
CA PHE A 91 -7.16 -14.15 -11.89
C PHE A 91 -7.57 -14.04 -13.36
N ALA A 92 -7.47 -12.87 -13.96
CA ALA A 92 -7.84 -12.58 -15.33
C ALA A 92 -7.06 -11.35 -15.84
N GLN A 93 -7.76 -10.36 -16.35
CA GLN A 93 -7.19 -9.13 -16.90
C GLN A 93 -7.65 -7.92 -16.10
N GLU A 94 -7.47 -7.96 -14.79
CA GLU A 94 -8.02 -6.97 -13.86
C GLU A 94 -7.54 -5.54 -14.21
N GLY A 95 -6.27 -5.38 -14.55
CA GLY A 95 -5.73 -4.09 -14.98
C GLY A 95 -6.43 -3.55 -16.22
N GLU A 96 -6.64 -4.41 -17.22
CA GLU A 96 -7.36 -4.06 -18.45
C GLU A 96 -8.82 -3.72 -18.13
N MET A 97 -9.47 -4.45 -17.24
CA MET A 97 -10.84 -4.15 -16.80
C MET A 97 -10.94 -2.72 -16.27
N VAL A 98 -10.02 -2.33 -15.46
CA VAL A 98 -9.97 -0.96 -14.93
C VAL A 98 -9.73 0.07 -16.06
N UNK A 99 -8.84 -0.09 -16.90
CA UNK A 99 -8.61 0.75 -17.84
C UNK A 99 -9.70 1.01 -18.69
N ARG A 100 -10.37 -0.14 -19.15
CA ARG A 100 -11.54 -0.02 -20.02
C ARG A 100 -12.74 0.64 -19.34
N PHE A 101 -12.97 0.29 -18.09
CA PHE A 101 -14.02 0.93 -17.31
C PHE A 101 -13.81 2.45 -17.22
N MET A 102 -12.61 2.88 -16.89
CA MET A 102 -12.30 4.31 -16.75
C MET A 102 -12.57 5.06 -18.05
N GLN A 103 -12.08 4.53 -19.15
CA GLN A 103 -12.28 5.13 -20.49
C GLN A 103 -13.78 5.24 -20.84
N ALA A 104 -14.52 4.16 -20.62
CA ALA A 104 -15.94 4.09 -21.02
C ALA A 104 -16.87 4.90 -20.11
N TYR A 105 -16.55 5.02 -18.81
CA TYR A 105 -17.45 5.63 -17.84
C TYR A 105 -17.07 7.04 -17.45
N TYR A 106 -15.77 7.30 -17.25
CA TYR A 106 -15.27 8.62 -16.79
C TYR A 106 -14.57 9.40 -17.90
N GLY A 107 -14.05 8.72 -18.92
CA GLY A 107 -13.29 9.34 -20.00
C GLY A 107 -11.80 9.47 -19.69
N ASP A 108 -11.04 9.84 -20.72
CA ASP A 108 -9.58 9.86 -20.64
C ASP A 108 -9.05 10.93 -19.68
N GLU A 109 -9.76 12.06 -19.52
CA GLU A 109 -9.33 13.15 -18.63
C GLU A 109 -9.19 12.66 -17.17
N VAL A 110 -10.18 11.88 -16.68
CA VAL A 110 -10.14 11.34 -15.31
C VAL A 110 -9.10 10.22 -15.22
N LEU A 111 -9.00 9.39 -16.24
CA LEU A 111 -7.98 8.33 -16.31
C LEU A 111 -6.56 8.94 -16.24
N ASP A 112 -6.32 10.03 -16.97
CA ASP A 112 -5.03 10.72 -16.98
C ASP A 112 -4.71 11.32 -15.60
N ALA A 113 -5.70 11.92 -14.94
CA ALA A 113 -5.50 12.50 -13.60
C ALA A 113 -5.11 11.42 -12.57
N ILE A 114 -5.74 10.23 -12.63
CA ILE A 114 -5.38 9.13 -11.73
C ILE A 114 -3.98 8.60 -12.10
N TYR A 115 -3.68 8.45 -13.38
CA TYR A 115 -2.36 8.02 -13.85
C TYR A 115 -1.26 8.96 -13.34
N ASP A 116 -1.46 10.29 -13.44
CA ASP A 116 -0.49 11.28 -12.95
C ASP A 116 -0.30 11.16 -11.43
N PHE A 117 -1.38 10.92 -10.69
CA PHE A 117 -1.30 10.65 -9.25
C PHE A 117 -0.44 9.40 -8.98
N GLU A 118 -0.71 8.30 -9.67
CA GLU A 118 0.04 7.04 -9.50
C GLU A 118 1.53 7.22 -9.82
N LYS A 119 1.86 8.01 -10.85
CA LYS A 119 3.25 8.32 -11.22
C LYS A 119 3.96 9.16 -10.14
N SER A 120 3.21 9.92 -9.35
CA SER A 120 3.77 10.76 -8.29
C SER A 120 4.01 10.01 -6.98
N LEU A 121 3.54 8.76 -6.85
CA LEU A 121 3.65 8.00 -5.61
C LEU A 121 5.10 7.57 -5.33
N PRO A 122 5.60 7.82 -4.10
CA PRO A 122 6.95 7.36 -3.73
C PRO A 122 6.99 5.84 -3.56
N LEU A 123 8.17 5.25 -3.78
CA LEU A 123 8.39 3.81 -3.59
C LEU A 123 8.59 3.42 -2.13
N ALA A 124 9.06 4.36 -1.30
CA ALA A 124 9.42 4.05 0.08
C ALA A 124 9.16 5.23 1.00
N PHE A 125 9.02 4.93 2.27
CA PHE A 125 8.98 5.89 3.35
C PHE A 125 10.01 5.47 4.41
N CYS A 126 10.80 6.39 4.93
CA CYS A 126 11.76 6.04 5.98
C CYS A 126 11.84 7.09 7.08
N THR A 127 12.24 6.63 8.25
CA THR A 127 12.59 7.43 9.42
C THR A 127 13.86 6.84 10.05
N ASP A 128 14.31 7.41 11.16
CA ASP A 128 15.49 6.90 11.86
C ASP A 128 15.37 5.40 12.23
N ASN A 129 14.16 4.90 12.52
CA ASN A 129 13.94 3.53 12.97
C ASN A 129 12.91 2.72 12.15
N LEU A 130 12.47 3.23 11.00
CA LEU A 130 11.46 2.56 10.18
C LEU A 130 11.78 2.72 8.71
N PHE A 131 11.70 1.64 7.95
CA PHE A 131 11.66 1.66 6.49
C PHE A 131 10.39 0.94 6.03
N VAL A 132 9.69 1.52 5.06
CA VAL A 132 8.46 0.93 4.49
C VAL A 132 8.55 0.94 2.97
N SER A 133 8.22 -0.18 2.35
CA SER A 133 7.94 -0.26 0.90
C SER A 133 6.76 -1.20 0.68
N HIS A 134 6.25 -1.25 -0.55
CA HIS A 134 5.13 -2.14 -0.86
C HIS A 134 5.52 -3.61 -0.68
N ALA A 135 6.62 -4.04 -1.30
CA ALA A 135 7.11 -5.43 -1.24
C ALA A 135 8.43 -5.52 -0.49
N GLU A 136 8.84 -6.76 -0.14
CA GLU A 136 10.17 -7.08 0.36
C GLU A 136 11.22 -6.69 -0.70
N PRO A 137 12.37 -6.04 -0.38
CA PRO A 137 13.31 -5.56 -1.39
C PRO A 137 14.06 -6.73 -2.07
N LEU A 138 13.93 -6.85 -3.37
CA LEU A 138 14.59 -7.90 -4.18
C LEU A 138 16.11 -7.88 -4.00
N UNK A 139 16.63 -6.67 -4.00
CA UNK A 139 17.90 -6.45 -3.84
C UNK A 139 18.10 -5.34 -2.96
N PRO A 140 19.29 -5.26 -2.38
CA PRO A 140 19.55 -4.01 -1.68
C PRO A 140 19.69 -2.86 -2.68
N LEU A 141 19.10 -1.73 -2.36
CA LEU A 141 19.15 -0.51 -3.18
C LEU A 141 19.82 0.59 -2.36
N ASP A 142 20.53 1.49 -3.02
CA ASP A 142 21.04 2.70 -2.38
C ASP A 142 20.01 3.83 -2.49
N GLU A 143 20.30 4.95 -1.86
CA GLU A 143 19.42 6.10 -1.81
C GLU A 143 19.15 6.67 -3.22
N GLU A 144 20.19 6.72 -4.04
CA GLU A 144 20.08 7.23 -5.41
C GLU A 144 19.10 6.39 -6.24
N ALA A 145 19.19 5.07 -6.15
CA ALA A 145 18.28 4.16 -6.87
C ALA A 145 16.84 4.31 -6.42
N VAL A 146 16.59 4.53 -5.14
CA VAL A 146 15.23 4.71 -4.62
C VAL A 146 14.66 6.08 -5.02
N ILE A 147 15.44 7.12 -4.96
CA ILE A 147 15.00 8.49 -5.32
C ILE A 147 14.79 8.63 -6.83
N UNK A 148 15.52 8.10 -7.42
CA UNK A 148 15.47 8.18 -8.63
C UNK A 148 14.83 7.17 -9.27
N ALA A 149 14.07 6.52 -8.75
CA ALA A 149 13.32 5.36 -9.27
C ALA A 149 12.61 5.61 -10.61
N PRO A 150 12.09 6.79 -10.91
CA PRO A 150 11.55 7.03 -12.26
C PRO A 150 12.55 6.84 -13.41
N ILE A 151 13.84 6.88 -13.09
CA ILE A 151 14.93 6.64 -14.05
C ILE A 151 15.46 5.20 -13.94
N PHE A 152 15.39 4.63 -12.74
CA PHE A 152 15.92 3.29 -12.44
C PHE A 152 14.76 2.29 -12.26
N ASP A 153 14.32 1.70 -13.36
CA ASP A 153 13.22 0.71 -13.41
C ASP A 153 13.37 -0.41 -12.39
N GLU A 154 14.62 -0.78 -12.11
CA GLU A 154 14.95 -1.84 -11.16
C GLU A 154 14.41 -1.56 -9.75
N ALA A 155 14.37 -0.28 -9.32
CA ALA A 155 13.88 0.07 -8.00
C ALA A 155 12.35 -0.14 -7.90
N ILE A 156 11.61 0.20 -8.96
CA ILE A 156 10.15 -0.05 -9.00
C ILE A 156 9.90 -1.56 -8.89
N LEU A 157 10.57 -2.35 -9.75
CA LEU A 157 10.42 -3.81 -9.74
C LEU A 157 10.76 -4.38 -8.37
N ALA A 158 11.92 -3.97 -7.82
CA ALA A 158 12.44 -4.53 -6.57
C ALA A 158 11.59 -4.21 -5.34
N LEU A 159 10.88 -3.06 -5.33
CA LEU A 159 10.13 -2.62 -4.15
C LEU A 159 8.62 -2.81 -4.28
N THR A 160 8.13 -3.24 -5.47
CA THR A 160 6.68 -3.43 -5.66
C THR A 160 6.28 -4.82 -6.14
N TRP A 161 7.15 -5.59 -6.81
CA TRP A 161 6.77 -6.88 -7.43
C TRP A 161 7.37 -8.12 -6.77
N THR A 162 8.32 -7.97 -5.86
CA THR A 162 9.05 -9.10 -5.27
C THR A 162 8.10 -10.07 -4.55
N ALA A 163 8.03 -11.29 -5.04
CA ALA A 163 7.25 -12.34 -4.39
C ALA A 163 8.00 -12.91 -3.17
N ASN A 164 7.28 -13.67 -2.35
CA ASN A 164 7.90 -14.35 -1.22
C ASN A 164 9.00 -15.30 -1.72
N ASP A 165 10.13 -15.27 -1.03
CA ASP A 165 11.31 -16.11 -1.26
C ASP A 165 12.13 -15.74 -2.53
N GLU A 166 11.82 -14.63 -3.19
CA GLU A 166 12.63 -14.09 -4.29
C GLU A 166 13.73 -13.15 -3.79
N ALA A 167 13.48 -12.46 -2.68
CA ALA A 167 14.42 -11.46 -2.15
C ALA A 167 15.76 -12.09 -1.77
N SER A 168 16.84 -11.43 -2.16
CA SER A 168 18.19 -11.89 -1.83
C SER A 168 18.42 -11.87 -0.31
N SER A 169 19.13 -12.88 0.19
CA SER A 169 19.44 -12.99 1.62
C SER A 169 20.12 -11.74 2.15
N GLY A 170 19.57 -11.17 3.20
CA GLY A 170 20.09 -9.97 3.84
C GLY A 170 19.79 -8.66 3.14
N SER A 171 18.96 -8.66 2.09
CA SER A 171 18.55 -7.42 1.40
C SER A 171 17.93 -6.41 2.38
N VAL A 172 16.99 -6.86 3.19
CA VAL A 172 16.31 -6.05 4.21
C VAL A 172 17.30 -5.45 5.21
N LYS A 173 18.24 -6.27 5.72
CA LYS A 173 19.24 -5.81 6.68
C LYS A 173 20.15 -4.72 6.08
N LYS A 174 20.52 -4.87 4.80
CA LYS A 174 21.33 -3.86 4.09
C LYS A 174 20.53 -2.58 3.86
N MET A 175 19.25 -2.67 3.51
CA MET A 175 18.35 -1.50 3.39
C MET A 175 18.24 -0.76 4.73
N LEU A 176 17.96 -1.48 5.81
CA LEU A 176 17.87 -0.86 7.15
C LEU A 176 19.17 -0.16 7.53
N LYS A 177 20.32 -0.77 7.22
CA LYS A 177 21.64 -0.16 7.50
C LYS A 177 21.87 1.10 6.66
N ALA A 178 21.39 1.12 5.41
CA ALA A 178 21.57 2.26 4.50
C ALA A 178 20.68 3.45 4.86
N PHE A 179 19.43 3.16 5.26
CA PHE A 179 18.39 4.20 5.37
C PHE A 179 18.01 4.58 6.79
N CYS A 180 18.34 3.75 7.80
CA CYS A 180 17.93 4.00 9.19
C CYS A 180 19.13 4.29 10.10
N UNK A 181 19.03 5.16 10.89
CA UNK A 181 19.80 5.44 11.61
C UNK A 181 19.37 5.75 12.76
N PRO A 182 18.93 5.09 13.72
CA PRO A 182 18.37 5.49 15.01
C PRO A 182 19.40 6.17 15.93
N LYS A 183 18.96 7.25 16.55
CA LYS A 183 19.81 8.03 17.46
C LYS A 183 20.14 7.25 18.72
N ASP A 184 19.16 6.48 19.24
CA ASP A 184 19.40 5.55 20.34
C ASP A 184 19.78 4.18 19.76
N LYS A 185 20.97 3.73 20.05
CA LYS A 185 21.54 2.46 19.57
C LYS A 185 20.78 1.22 20.10
N ASN A 186 19.95 1.40 21.13
CA ASN A 186 19.12 0.31 21.65
C ASN A 186 17.85 0.09 20.82
N ILE A 187 17.55 0.97 19.88
CA ILE A 187 16.36 0.84 19.02
C ILE A 187 16.70 0.12 17.71
N UNK A 188 16.19 -0.91 17.27
CA UNK A 188 16.34 -1.51 16.26
C UNK A 188 15.49 -1.03 15.32
N PRO A 189 15.89 -0.78 14.27
CA PRO A 189 14.99 -0.40 13.20
C PRO A 189 14.23 -1.58 12.60
N VAL A 190 13.03 -1.28 12.07
CA VAL A 190 12.15 -2.30 11.48
C VAL A 190 11.86 -1.97 10.01
N TYR A 191 11.75 -3.01 9.17
CA TYR A 191 11.28 -2.88 7.80
C TYR A 191 9.87 -3.49 7.71
N ILE A 192 8.91 -2.72 7.21
CA ILE A 192 7.50 -3.15 7.10
C ILE A 192 7.06 -3.07 5.64
N GLY A 193 6.30 -4.07 5.18
CA GLY A 193 5.69 -4.07 3.86
C GLY A 193 4.47 -4.97 3.77
N GLY A 194 3.90 -5.04 2.57
CA GLY A 194 2.68 -5.79 2.29
C GLY A 194 2.83 -6.76 1.13
N HIS A 195 2.20 -6.47 0.00
CA HIS A 195 2.22 -7.18 -1.28
C HIS A 195 1.62 -8.60 -1.22
N ARG A 196 2.24 -9.51 -0.50
CA ARG A 196 1.78 -10.92 -0.45
C ARG A 196 0.96 -11.18 0.80
N PRO A 197 -0.19 -11.88 0.66
CA PRO A 197 -1.05 -12.15 1.81
C PRO A 197 -0.39 -13.00 2.88
N VAL A 198 -0.69 -12.69 4.14
CA VAL A 198 -0.25 -13.45 5.31
C VAL A 198 -1.45 -14.09 6.01
N LYS A 199 -1.18 -15.15 6.78
CA LYS A 199 -2.17 -15.73 7.70
C LYS A 199 -2.03 -15.01 9.05
N GLY A 200 -3.13 -14.55 9.59
CA GLY A 200 -3.12 -13.77 10.84
C GLY A 200 -2.62 -12.35 10.62
N LYS A 201 -2.09 -11.73 11.66
CA LYS A 201 -1.78 -10.31 11.66
C LYS A 201 -0.50 -9.94 10.91
N PHE A 202 0.50 -10.83 10.88
CA PHE A 202 1.78 -10.56 10.25
C PHE A 202 2.55 -11.84 10.00
N ASN A 203 3.57 -11.74 9.14
CA ASN A 203 4.57 -12.78 8.96
C ASN A 203 5.97 -12.14 9.07
N LEU A 204 6.89 -12.84 9.72
CA LEU A 204 8.29 -12.39 9.85
C LEU A 204 9.15 -13.09 8.80
N ARG A 205 9.89 -12.29 8.02
CA ARG A 205 10.77 -12.78 6.96
C ARG A 205 12.19 -12.21 7.16
N GLN A 206 13.16 -12.65 6.36
CA GLN A 206 14.56 -12.19 6.42
C GLN A 206 15.12 -12.27 7.86
N ASN A 207 14.95 -13.44 8.48
CA ASN A 207 15.40 -13.71 9.86
C ASN A 207 14.82 -12.70 10.87
N GLY A 208 13.57 -12.32 10.67
CA GLY A 208 12.84 -11.42 11.57
C GLY A 208 13.03 -9.92 11.31
N CYS A 209 13.79 -9.55 10.29
CA CYS A 209 14.07 -8.14 9.98
C CYS A 209 12.96 -7.49 9.12
N TYR A 210 12.09 -8.29 8.48
CA TYR A 210 10.99 -7.81 7.64
C TYR A 210 9.66 -8.25 8.22
N VAL A 211 8.75 -7.30 8.40
CA VAL A 211 7.39 -7.54 8.89
C VAL A 211 6.42 -7.39 7.71
N GLN A 212 5.82 -8.49 7.30
CA GLN A 212 4.84 -8.53 6.21
C GLN A 212 3.44 -8.45 6.79
N LEU A 213 2.63 -7.45 6.35
CA LEU A 213 1.35 -7.11 6.99
C LEU A 213 0.09 -7.41 6.18
N HIS A 214 0.18 -7.70 4.89
CA HIS A 214 -1.01 -7.77 4.04
C HIS A 214 -1.93 -8.93 4.44
N ASN A 215 -3.13 -8.61 4.95
CA ASN A 215 -4.19 -9.62 5.17
C ASN A 215 -5.53 -9.03 4.72
N PRO A 216 -6.10 -9.50 3.61
CA PRO A 216 -7.36 -8.94 3.09
C PRO A 216 -8.58 -9.23 3.98
N LEU A 217 -8.48 -10.21 4.88
CA LEU A 217 -9.58 -10.56 5.79
C LEU A 217 -9.49 -9.87 7.15
N GLU A 218 -8.31 -9.34 7.51
CA GLU A 218 -8.06 -8.71 8.80
C GLU A 218 -7.21 -7.45 8.61
N GLN A 219 -7.88 -6.33 8.71
CA GLN A 219 -7.20 -5.06 8.49
C GLN A 219 -6.21 -4.72 9.58
N UNK A 220 -4.84 -4.85 9.53
CA UNK A 220 -3.94 -4.69 10.43
C UNK A 220 -3.36 -3.41 10.28
N ILE A 221 -3.07 -2.82 11.21
CA ILE A 221 -2.28 -1.60 11.28
C ILE A 221 -1.07 -1.82 12.18
N ALA A 222 0.11 -1.41 11.73
CA ALA A 222 1.32 -1.35 12.56
C ALA A 222 1.44 0.06 13.16
N ILE A 223 1.65 0.17 14.46
CA ILE A 223 1.84 1.44 15.17
C ILE A 223 3.32 1.52 15.58
N VAL A 224 4.13 2.22 14.79
CA VAL A 224 5.57 2.36 15.04
C VAL A 224 5.83 3.66 15.80
N ARG A 225 6.63 3.60 16.85
CA ARG A 225 7.00 4.75 17.68
C ARG A 225 8.51 5.04 17.49
N ALA A 226 8.83 6.32 17.46
CA ALA A 226 10.22 6.76 17.24
C ALA A 226 11.16 6.45 18.43
N ASP A 227 10.56 6.29 19.62
CA ASP A 227 11.29 6.20 20.89
C ASP A 227 11.47 4.76 21.41
N GLN A 228 11.11 3.75 20.62
CA GLN A 228 11.22 2.35 21.06
C GLN A 228 11.37 1.38 19.88
N THR A 229 11.93 0.22 20.16
CA THR A 229 11.98 -0.89 19.20
C THR A 229 10.55 -1.42 18.95
N PHE A 230 10.23 -1.66 17.69
CA PHE A 230 8.93 -2.16 17.29
C PHE A 230 8.70 -3.61 17.74
N ASP A 231 7.58 -3.85 18.40
CA ASP A 231 7.15 -5.19 18.81
C ASP A 231 5.89 -5.60 18.04
N CYS A 232 6.04 -6.56 17.15
CA CYS A 232 4.94 -7.06 16.31
C CYS A 232 3.74 -7.57 17.11
N LYS A 233 3.99 -8.15 18.29
CA LYS A 233 2.92 -8.78 19.10
C LYS A 233 1.98 -7.75 19.73
N THR A 234 2.50 -6.58 20.10
CA THR A 234 1.75 -5.56 20.81
C THR A 234 1.38 -4.35 19.96
N GLN A 235 2.15 -4.11 18.87
CA GLN A 235 1.99 -2.90 18.05
C GLN A 235 1.36 -3.16 16.69
N ILE A 236 0.96 -4.42 16.39
CA ILE A 236 0.13 -4.71 15.22
C ILE A 236 -1.29 -5.01 15.72
N VAL A 237 -2.23 -4.14 15.31
CA VAL A 237 -3.60 -4.18 15.79
C VAL A 237 -4.58 -4.34 14.61
N SER A 238 -5.70 -5.01 14.87
CA SER A 238 -6.81 -5.09 13.91
C SER A 238 -7.72 -3.88 14.07
N VAL A 239 -8.10 -3.28 12.94
CA VAL A 239 -8.99 -2.11 12.91
C VAL A 239 -10.41 -2.48 13.36
N GLU A 240 -10.84 -3.73 13.10
CA GLU A 240 -12.19 -4.19 13.42
C GLU A 240 -12.41 -4.51 14.90
N GLN A 241 -11.35 -4.57 15.70
CA GLN A 241 -11.50 -4.80 17.12
C GLN A 241 -12.16 -3.59 17.79
N LYS A 242 -13.23 -3.86 18.56
CA LYS A 242 -14.00 -2.85 19.31
C LYS A 242 -13.15 -1.94 20.22
N ASN A 243 -11.88 -2.28 20.41
CA ASN A 243 -10.94 -1.58 21.27
C ASN A 243 -9.92 -0.71 20.49
N PHE A 244 -10.14 -0.45 19.20
CA PHE A 244 -9.23 0.41 18.44
C PHE A 244 -9.09 1.80 19.11
N ALA A 245 -10.20 2.35 19.63
CA ALA A 245 -10.20 3.62 20.37
C ALA A 245 -9.33 3.55 21.65
N SER A 246 -9.31 2.42 22.32
CA SER A 246 -8.43 2.20 23.49
C SER A 246 -6.98 1.92 23.10
N UNK A 247 -6.82 1.51 22.04
CA UNK A 247 -5.63 1.35 21.55
C UNK A 247 -4.95 2.57 21.26
N UNK A 248 -5.56 3.11 20.87
CA UNK A 248 -5.16 4.32 20.57
C UNK A 248 -4.81 5.11 21.70
N LYS A 249 -5.70 5.15 22.60
CA LYS A 249 -5.44 5.83 23.88
C LYS A 249 -4.15 5.35 24.58
N UNK A 250 -4.05 4.28 24.28
CA UNK A 250 -3.01 3.73 24.88
C UNK A 250 -1.75 4.01 24.29
N UNK A 251 -1.99 4.26 23.31
CA UNK A 251 -1.00 4.67 22.73
C UNK A 251 -0.73 6.00 22.84
N GLY A 252 -1.14 6.73 23.56
CA GLY A 252 -1.06 8.16 23.73
C GLY A 252 -1.43 8.93 22.45
N LEU A 253 -2.13 8.24 21.55
CA LEU A 253 -2.58 8.83 20.29
C LEU A 253 -3.94 9.50 20.50
N UNK A 254 -4.08 10.58 20.28
CA UNK A 254 -5.19 11.23 20.44
C UNK A 254 -6.17 10.64 19.62
N UNK A 255 -6.99 10.36 20.07
CA UNK A 255 -7.92 9.93 19.44
C UNK A 255 -8.13 10.62 18.31
N PHE A 256 -8.17 10.08 17.30
CA PHE A 256 -8.72 10.60 16.08
C PHE A 256 -10.21 10.84 16.29
N ALA A 257 -10.64 12.05 16.05
CA ALA A 257 -12.06 12.33 15.91
C ALA A 257 -12.60 11.31 14.89
N SER A 258 -13.64 10.57 15.26
CA SER A 258 -14.29 9.64 14.34
C SER A 258 -14.53 10.35 13.02
N VAL A 259 -14.15 9.74 11.93
CA VAL A 259 -14.57 10.22 10.60
C VAL A 259 -16.08 9.94 10.53
N ARG A 260 -16.88 10.79 11.15
CA ARG A 260 -18.32 10.81 10.94
C ARG A 260 -18.52 11.42 9.56
N GLY A 261 -18.83 10.59 8.59
CA GLY A 261 -19.15 11.13 7.29
C GLY A 261 -19.26 10.17 6.13
N PHE A 262 -18.94 8.90 6.34
CA PHE A 262 -19.29 7.93 5.29
C PHE A 262 -20.71 7.44 5.52
N LYS A 263 -21.70 8.28 5.14
CA LYS A 263 -23.03 7.74 4.89
C LYS A 263 -22.93 6.86 3.63
N LYS A 264 -23.49 5.67 3.72
CA LYS A 264 -23.70 4.81 2.55
C LYS A 264 -24.30 5.64 1.42
N LEU A 265 -23.55 5.86 0.35
CA LEU A 265 -24.09 6.30 -0.92
C LEU A 265 -24.59 5.09 -1.69
#